data_721e4a07a5b0f6b82721bb0726f2ff82
#
_entry.id   721e4a07a5b0f6b82721bb0726f2ff82
#
_cell.length_a   1.000
_cell.length_b   1.000
_cell.length_c   1.000
_cell.angle_alpha   90.00
_cell.angle_beta   90.00
_cell.angle_gamma   90.00
#
_symmetry.space_group_name_H-M   'P 1'
#
loop_
_entity.id
_entity.type
_entity.pdbx_description
1 polymer ?
#
loop_
_entity_poly.entity_id
_entity_poly.type
_entity_poly.pdbx_seq_one_letter_code
_entity_poly.pdbx_strand_id
1 'polypeptide(L)'
;MFVSIRDDVVLHGGFSSVVKGLRDLGIDAVEVRVRRDLTVLSLVNPSQLHDLSSPEGLKALETELAQNGVRISAFLLGNDFGRDDAEEQVEWMVKTVKVAHQLGINAVRVDAIVSGWESIGVDGAIRLFAENIKQVLEATDDTDVQLGIENHGTLGNRPEFLQAVFEAVSSPRLGLTLDTGNFYWFGHPLSRVYEIMRQFAPKVKHTHVKNIAYPPEMREQQRPIGYEYGRYVCPI
;
A
#
# COMPACT_ATOMS: atom_id res chain seq x y z
N MET A 1 -4.91 9.64 -15.42
CA MET A 1 -3.96 8.62 -14.91
C MET A 1 -2.57 9.23 -14.96
N PHE A 2 -1.73 9.02 -13.97
CA PHE A 2 -0.35 9.49 -13.88
C PHE A 2 0.54 8.36 -13.33
N VAL A 3 1.83 8.47 -13.54
CA VAL A 3 2.83 7.52 -13.02
C VAL A 3 3.35 8.04 -11.69
N SER A 4 3.50 7.16 -10.72
CA SER A 4 4.11 7.43 -9.42
C SER A 4 5.12 6.32 -9.10
N ILE A 5 6.10 6.62 -8.28
CA ILE A 5 7.09 5.66 -7.80
C ILE A 5 7.23 5.79 -6.28
N ARG A 6 7.56 4.71 -5.60
CA ARG A 6 7.80 4.75 -4.15
C ARG A 6 9.12 5.44 -3.83
N ASP A 7 9.14 6.21 -2.74
CA ASP A 7 10.31 6.93 -2.25
C ASP A 7 11.53 6.02 -2.03
N ASP A 8 11.33 4.87 -1.38
CA ASP A 8 12.38 3.89 -1.14
C ASP A 8 12.92 3.25 -2.42
N VAL A 9 12.07 3.02 -3.43
CA VAL A 9 12.48 2.44 -4.72
C VAL A 9 13.39 3.40 -5.48
N VAL A 10 13.10 4.71 -5.44
CA VAL A 10 13.97 5.73 -6.03
C VAL A 10 15.36 5.70 -5.40
N LEU A 11 15.42 5.66 -4.06
CA LEU A 11 16.70 5.65 -3.34
C LEU A 11 17.48 4.34 -3.57
N HIS A 12 16.81 3.19 -3.58
CA HIS A 12 17.42 1.90 -3.92
C HIS A 12 17.93 1.85 -5.37
N GLY A 13 17.32 2.64 -6.26
CA GLY A 13 17.79 2.84 -7.64
C GLY A 13 19.07 3.65 -7.75
N GLY A 14 19.64 4.11 -6.60
CA GLY A 14 20.94 4.81 -6.55
C GLY A 14 20.84 6.33 -6.71
N PHE A 15 19.65 6.91 -6.75
CA PHE A 15 19.50 8.36 -6.77
C PHE A 15 19.83 8.97 -5.40
N SER A 16 20.49 10.13 -5.42
CA SER A 16 20.92 10.83 -4.20
C SER A 16 19.77 11.44 -3.41
N SER A 17 18.62 11.66 -4.05
CA SER A 17 17.38 12.08 -3.40
C SER A 17 16.16 11.64 -4.24
N VAL A 18 14.99 11.62 -3.60
CA VAL A 18 13.74 11.27 -4.28
C VAL A 18 13.43 12.29 -5.38
N VAL A 19 13.51 13.59 -5.07
CA VAL A 19 13.27 14.68 -6.04
C VAL A 19 14.17 14.55 -7.26
N LYS A 20 15.47 14.24 -7.05
CA LYS A 20 16.38 14.05 -8.18
C LYS A 20 15.97 12.87 -9.04
N GLY A 21 15.62 11.75 -8.43
CA GLY A 21 15.17 10.57 -9.17
C GLY A 21 13.89 10.83 -9.95
N LEU A 22 12.89 11.49 -9.34
CA LEU A 22 11.65 11.86 -10.03
C LEU A 22 11.91 12.74 -11.26
N ARG A 23 12.78 13.74 -11.11
CA ARG A 23 13.17 14.64 -12.21
C ARG A 23 13.87 13.89 -13.35
N ASP A 24 14.83 13.03 -13.01
CA ASP A 24 15.59 12.25 -14.00
C ASP A 24 14.70 11.23 -14.73
N LEU A 25 13.65 10.72 -14.06
CA LEU A 25 12.65 9.83 -14.63
C LEU A 25 11.50 10.56 -15.36
N GLY A 26 11.43 11.88 -15.28
CA GLY A 26 10.38 12.67 -15.93
C GLY A 26 8.99 12.50 -15.30
N ILE A 27 8.91 12.21 -14.00
CA ILE A 27 7.65 12.03 -13.25
C ILE A 27 7.57 13.03 -12.09
N ASP A 28 6.35 13.36 -11.66
CA ASP A 28 6.07 14.37 -10.64
C ASP A 28 5.32 13.83 -9.40
N ALA A 29 5.13 12.52 -9.33
CA ALA A 29 4.38 11.90 -8.26
C ALA A 29 5.19 10.82 -7.53
N VAL A 30 5.04 10.77 -6.21
CA VAL A 30 5.71 9.81 -5.33
C VAL A 30 4.70 9.17 -4.37
N GLU A 31 4.85 7.88 -4.08
CA GLU A 31 4.23 7.24 -2.94
C GLU A 31 5.21 7.24 -1.78
N VAL A 32 4.75 7.70 -0.60
CA VAL A 32 5.62 7.96 0.54
C VAL A 32 5.30 7.00 1.68
N ARG A 33 6.33 6.33 2.20
CA ARG A 33 6.21 5.48 3.37
C ARG A 33 6.15 6.31 4.64
N VAL A 34 5.06 6.17 5.41
CA VAL A 34 4.92 6.75 6.74
C VAL A 34 5.42 5.76 7.78
N ARG A 35 6.34 6.19 8.64
CA ARG A 35 6.90 5.38 9.72
C ARG A 35 5.95 5.36 10.92
N ARG A 36 6.17 4.40 11.83
CA ARG A 36 5.34 4.22 13.05
C ARG A 36 5.35 5.43 13.99
N ASP A 37 6.42 6.21 13.98
CA ASP A 37 6.57 7.48 14.71
C ASP A 37 5.97 8.69 13.98
N LEU A 38 5.15 8.46 12.95
CA LEU A 38 4.58 9.52 12.10
C LEU A 38 5.61 10.37 11.37
N THR A 39 6.79 9.84 11.07
CA THR A 39 7.79 10.53 10.26
C THR A 39 7.80 10.01 8.82
N VAL A 40 8.22 10.88 7.90
CA VAL A 40 8.52 10.55 6.50
C VAL A 40 9.91 11.05 6.14
N LEU A 41 10.53 10.43 5.13
CA LEU A 41 11.80 10.92 4.59
C LEU A 41 11.61 12.27 3.90
N SER A 42 12.54 13.20 4.09
CA SER A 42 12.64 14.35 3.21
C SER A 42 12.96 13.88 1.78
N LEU A 43 12.20 14.37 0.82
CA LEU A 43 12.37 14.00 -0.59
C LEU A 43 13.61 14.62 -1.22
N VAL A 44 14.14 15.70 -0.60
CA VAL A 44 15.35 16.42 -1.03
C VAL A 44 16.59 15.88 -0.33
N ASN A 45 16.50 15.62 0.98
CA ASN A 45 17.62 15.13 1.79
C ASN A 45 17.24 13.88 2.59
N PRO A 46 17.47 12.67 2.07
CA PRO A 46 17.06 11.41 2.72
C PRO A 46 17.70 11.14 4.10
N SER A 47 18.67 11.97 4.52
CA SER A 47 19.21 11.90 5.87
C SER A 47 18.36 12.64 6.92
N GLN A 48 17.31 13.35 6.48
CA GLN A 48 16.38 14.09 7.32
C GLN A 48 15.00 13.48 7.29
N LEU A 49 14.25 13.70 8.35
CA LEU A 49 12.86 13.28 8.49
C LEU A 49 11.98 14.50 8.74
N HIS A 50 10.76 14.46 8.20
CA HIS A 50 9.69 15.37 8.58
C HIS A 50 8.78 14.66 9.58
N ASP A 51 8.57 15.27 10.74
CA ASP A 51 7.63 14.81 11.76
C ASP A 51 6.23 15.32 11.43
N LEU A 52 5.38 14.41 10.95
CA LEU A 52 4.00 14.73 10.55
C LEU A 52 3.06 14.96 11.75
N SER A 53 3.51 14.72 12.98
CA SER A 53 2.75 15.04 14.19
C SER A 53 2.90 16.52 14.59
N SER A 54 3.88 17.24 14.02
CA SER A 54 4.15 18.63 14.31
C SER A 54 3.73 19.56 13.17
N PRO A 55 3.21 20.78 13.48
CA PRO A 55 2.90 21.77 12.46
C PRO A 55 4.12 22.16 11.62
N GLU A 56 5.30 22.20 12.23
CA GLU A 56 6.57 22.54 11.59
C GLU A 56 6.98 21.48 10.57
N GLY A 57 6.87 20.20 10.91
CA GLY A 57 7.20 19.10 10.02
C GLY A 57 6.21 18.98 8.85
N LEU A 58 4.92 19.18 9.10
CA LEU A 58 3.90 19.27 8.04
C LEU A 58 4.22 20.41 7.08
N LYS A 59 4.52 21.61 7.61
CA LYS A 59 4.86 22.78 6.81
C LYS A 59 6.14 22.60 6.02
N ALA A 60 7.13 21.91 6.59
CA ALA A 60 8.37 21.58 5.89
C ALA A 60 8.12 20.66 4.70
N LEU A 61 7.30 19.60 4.88
CA LEU A 61 6.91 18.69 3.79
C LEU A 61 6.12 19.44 2.70
N GLU A 62 5.09 20.23 3.05
CA GLU A 62 4.32 21.03 2.09
C GLU A 62 5.23 21.96 1.27
N THR A 63 6.18 22.63 1.94
CA THR A 63 7.12 23.53 1.30
C THR A 63 8.02 22.78 0.32
N GLU A 64 8.54 21.63 0.73
CA GLU A 64 9.38 20.77 -0.12
C GLU A 64 8.64 20.30 -1.36
N LEU A 65 7.39 19.84 -1.21
CA LEU A 65 6.53 19.43 -2.33
C LEU A 65 6.29 20.59 -3.31
N ALA A 66 5.90 21.75 -2.79
CA ALA A 66 5.59 22.93 -3.60
C ALA A 66 6.82 23.47 -4.36
N GLN A 67 7.98 23.56 -3.69
CA GLN A 67 9.22 24.08 -4.29
C GLN A 67 9.75 23.17 -5.41
N ASN A 68 9.47 21.86 -5.36
CA ASN A 68 9.95 20.89 -6.33
C ASN A 68 8.91 20.46 -7.35
N GLY A 69 7.67 20.95 -7.25
CA GLY A 69 6.57 20.56 -8.13
C GLY A 69 6.23 19.07 -8.03
N VAL A 70 6.40 18.48 -6.85
CA VAL A 70 6.14 17.06 -6.56
C VAL A 70 4.84 16.93 -5.78
N ARG A 71 4.07 15.89 -6.08
CA ARG A 71 2.86 15.52 -5.34
C ARG A 71 2.99 14.12 -4.74
N ILE A 72 2.35 13.92 -3.60
CA ILE A 72 2.23 12.58 -3.01
C ILE A 72 0.99 11.90 -3.59
N SER A 73 1.17 10.73 -4.21
CA SER A 73 0.08 9.93 -4.79
C SER A 73 -0.70 9.14 -3.75
N ALA A 74 0.00 8.63 -2.74
CA ALA A 74 -0.54 7.91 -1.61
C ALA A 74 0.48 7.87 -0.46
N PHE A 75 -0.01 7.70 0.76
CA PHE A 75 0.81 7.21 1.87
C PHE A 75 0.80 5.68 1.91
N LEU A 76 1.94 5.09 2.28
CA LEU A 76 2.12 3.67 2.40
C LEU A 76 2.37 3.29 3.86
N LEU A 77 1.55 2.39 4.39
CA LEU A 77 1.66 1.84 5.74
C LEU A 77 2.07 0.36 5.68
N GLY A 78 2.91 -0.05 6.64
CA GLY A 78 3.27 -1.45 6.88
C GLY A 78 2.68 -1.91 8.20
N ASN A 79 1.35 -1.98 8.28
CA ASN A 79 0.63 -2.45 9.45
C ASN A 79 0.61 -3.98 9.52
N ASP A 80 0.49 -4.49 10.75
CA ASP A 80 0.34 -5.92 11.04
C ASP A 80 -0.56 -6.09 12.27
N PHE A 81 -1.83 -6.38 12.05
CA PHE A 81 -2.81 -6.50 13.13
C PHE A 81 -2.70 -7.81 13.94
N GLY A 82 -1.80 -8.70 13.59
CA GLY A 82 -1.50 -9.89 14.38
C GLY A 82 -0.49 -9.67 15.52
N ARG A 83 0.02 -8.44 15.66
CA ARG A 83 0.97 -8.09 16.72
C ARG A 83 0.24 -7.60 17.98
N ASP A 84 0.95 -7.66 19.12
CA ASP A 84 0.42 -7.21 20.41
C ASP A 84 0.16 -5.69 20.47
N ASP A 85 0.71 -4.90 19.54
CA ASP A 85 0.56 -3.45 19.43
C ASP A 85 -0.54 -3.02 18.43
N ALA A 86 -1.58 -3.84 18.24
CA ALA A 86 -2.63 -3.57 17.25
C ALA A 86 -3.38 -2.25 17.52
N GLU A 87 -3.62 -1.90 18.78
CA GLU A 87 -4.26 -0.63 19.15
C GLU A 87 -3.42 0.59 18.77
N GLU A 88 -2.11 0.56 19.05
CA GLU A 88 -1.17 1.61 18.63
C GLU A 88 -1.08 1.70 17.10
N GLN A 89 -1.24 0.58 16.40
CA GLN A 89 -1.29 0.58 14.93
C GLN A 89 -2.55 1.28 14.42
N VAL A 90 -3.70 1.04 15.02
CA VAL A 90 -4.95 1.74 14.70
C VAL A 90 -4.79 3.25 14.91
N GLU A 91 -4.25 3.66 16.08
CA GLU A 91 -3.99 5.09 16.34
C GLU A 91 -3.05 5.73 15.31
N TRP A 92 -1.96 5.05 14.96
CA TRP A 92 -1.02 5.49 13.94
C TRP A 92 -1.70 5.64 12.58
N MET A 93 -2.54 4.68 12.19
CA MET A 93 -3.30 4.73 10.94
C MET A 93 -4.30 5.90 10.95
N VAL A 94 -5.03 6.11 12.04
CA VAL A 94 -5.94 7.26 12.20
C VAL A 94 -5.21 8.59 12.03
N LYS A 95 -4.07 8.76 12.70
CA LYS A 95 -3.24 9.96 12.57
C LYS A 95 -2.75 10.15 11.14
N THR A 96 -2.30 9.07 10.48
CA THR A 96 -1.86 9.11 9.08
C THR A 96 -2.98 9.50 8.12
N VAL A 97 -4.18 8.97 8.31
CA VAL A 97 -5.35 9.33 7.47
C VAL A 97 -5.72 10.80 7.64
N LYS A 98 -5.71 11.32 8.87
CA LYS A 98 -5.97 12.75 9.13
C LYS A 98 -4.92 13.66 8.49
N VAL A 99 -3.65 13.28 8.59
CA VAL A 99 -2.56 14.00 7.89
C VAL A 99 -2.71 13.91 6.37
N ALA A 100 -3.08 12.75 5.84
CA ALA A 100 -3.35 12.59 4.40
C ALA A 100 -4.47 13.55 3.94
N HIS A 101 -5.58 13.61 4.69
CA HIS A 101 -6.67 14.55 4.42
C HIS A 101 -6.18 16.01 4.43
N GLN A 102 -5.43 16.42 5.47
CA GLN A 102 -4.88 17.77 5.59
C GLN A 102 -3.98 18.15 4.40
N LEU A 103 -3.19 17.21 3.90
CA LEU A 103 -2.28 17.40 2.76
C LEU A 103 -2.93 17.19 1.39
N GLY A 104 -4.23 16.89 1.33
CA GLY A 104 -4.96 16.61 0.09
C GLY A 104 -4.56 15.29 -0.58
N ILE A 105 -4.05 14.32 0.19
CA ILE A 105 -3.67 12.99 -0.29
C ILE A 105 -4.89 12.09 -0.19
N ASN A 106 -5.35 11.55 -1.32
CA ASN A 106 -6.64 10.84 -1.41
C ASN A 106 -6.55 9.35 -1.06
N ALA A 107 -5.37 8.76 -0.98
CA ALA A 107 -5.20 7.33 -0.76
C ALA A 107 -4.16 7.01 0.31
N VAL A 108 -4.48 6.02 1.13
CA VAL A 108 -3.55 5.37 2.07
C VAL A 108 -3.54 3.88 1.78
N ARG A 109 -2.39 3.36 1.38
CA ARG A 109 -2.18 1.92 1.20
C ARG A 109 -1.96 1.28 2.56
N VAL A 110 -2.71 0.21 2.85
CA VAL A 110 -2.57 -0.61 4.07
C VAL A 110 -2.15 -2.03 3.71
N ASP A 111 -1.40 -2.69 4.58
CA ASP A 111 -0.95 -4.07 4.37
C ASP A 111 -1.99 -5.08 4.86
N ALA A 112 -2.11 -6.22 4.18
CA ALA A 112 -2.99 -7.32 4.55
C ALA A 112 -2.29 -8.32 5.50
N ILE A 113 -1.52 -7.83 6.49
CA ILE A 113 -0.75 -8.69 7.38
C ILE A 113 -1.47 -8.88 8.71
N VAL A 114 -1.58 -10.12 9.12
CA VAL A 114 -2.01 -10.56 10.45
C VAL A 114 -1.04 -11.67 10.85
N SER A 115 0.06 -11.31 11.53
CA SER A 115 1.06 -12.29 12.02
C SER A 115 0.41 -13.29 12.97
N GLY A 116 0.80 -14.56 12.86
CA GLY A 116 0.22 -15.64 13.67
C GLY A 116 -1.21 -16.05 13.25
N TRP A 117 -1.69 -15.59 12.10
CA TRP A 117 -3.03 -15.91 11.61
C TRP A 117 -3.30 -17.43 11.52
N GLU A 118 -2.27 -18.24 11.36
CA GLU A 118 -2.38 -19.71 11.29
C GLU A 118 -2.98 -20.28 12.59
N SER A 119 -2.73 -19.64 13.73
CA SER A 119 -3.25 -20.08 15.04
C SER A 119 -4.73 -19.74 15.25
N ILE A 120 -5.24 -18.71 14.60
CA ILE A 120 -6.63 -18.25 14.70
C ILE A 120 -7.48 -18.59 13.45
N GLY A 121 -6.82 -19.12 12.42
CA GLY A 121 -7.40 -19.45 11.13
C GLY A 121 -7.77 -18.22 10.30
N VAL A 122 -8.13 -18.46 9.04
CA VAL A 122 -8.48 -17.38 8.09
C VAL A 122 -9.68 -16.56 8.60
N ASP A 123 -10.70 -17.21 9.15
CA ASP A 123 -11.90 -16.52 9.69
C ASP A 123 -11.55 -15.63 10.89
N GLY A 124 -10.63 -16.07 11.75
CA GLY A 124 -10.11 -15.27 12.85
C GLY A 124 -9.34 -14.04 12.33
N ALA A 125 -8.50 -14.23 11.32
CA ALA A 125 -7.77 -13.16 10.69
C ALA A 125 -8.70 -12.14 10.01
N ILE A 126 -9.76 -12.59 9.33
CA ILE A 126 -10.77 -11.72 8.71
C ILE A 126 -11.44 -10.85 9.78
N ARG A 127 -11.90 -11.45 10.90
CA ARG A 127 -12.56 -10.69 11.98
C ARG A 127 -11.61 -9.65 12.56
N LEU A 128 -10.42 -10.06 12.94
CA LEU A 128 -9.41 -9.17 13.54
C LEU A 128 -9.06 -8.01 12.61
N PHE A 129 -8.82 -8.30 11.33
CA PHE A 129 -8.50 -7.29 10.34
C PHE A 129 -9.67 -6.31 10.14
N ALA A 130 -10.89 -6.84 9.98
CA ALA A 130 -12.09 -6.02 9.76
C ALA A 130 -12.41 -5.13 10.96
N GLU A 131 -12.26 -5.64 12.19
CA GLU A 131 -12.49 -4.87 13.43
C GLU A 131 -11.53 -3.67 13.54
N ASN A 132 -10.23 -3.88 13.28
CA ASN A 132 -9.24 -2.81 13.34
C ASN A 132 -9.45 -1.77 12.21
N ILE A 133 -9.75 -2.20 10.99
CA ILE A 133 -10.04 -1.27 9.88
C ILE A 133 -11.33 -0.46 10.13
N LYS A 134 -12.36 -1.06 10.74
CA LYS A 134 -13.57 -0.32 11.13
C LYS A 134 -13.24 0.81 12.09
N GLN A 135 -12.45 0.54 13.12
CA GLN A 135 -12.03 1.58 14.08
C GLN A 135 -11.30 2.74 13.37
N VAL A 136 -10.41 2.45 12.42
CA VAL A 136 -9.74 3.50 11.64
C VAL A 136 -10.74 4.33 10.85
N LEU A 137 -11.67 3.67 10.15
CA LEU A 137 -12.66 4.34 9.30
C LEU A 137 -13.65 5.17 10.11
N GLU A 138 -14.08 4.69 11.28
CA GLU A 138 -14.96 5.39 12.21
C GLU A 138 -14.27 6.63 12.81
N ALA A 139 -13.03 6.48 13.26
CA ALA A 139 -12.25 7.58 13.83
C ALA A 139 -11.81 8.65 12.80
N THR A 140 -12.06 8.41 11.51
CA THR A 140 -11.73 9.28 10.37
C THR A 140 -12.93 9.50 9.45
N ASP A 141 -14.16 9.41 9.97
CA ASP A 141 -15.40 9.57 9.19
C ASP A 141 -15.58 10.99 8.63
N ASP A 142 -14.89 11.96 9.24
CA ASP A 142 -14.80 13.35 8.83
C ASP A 142 -13.85 13.58 7.62
N THR A 143 -13.27 12.51 7.06
CA THR A 143 -12.37 12.58 5.90
C THR A 143 -12.90 11.81 4.69
N ASP A 144 -12.41 12.15 3.49
CA ASP A 144 -12.71 11.46 2.23
C ASP A 144 -11.58 10.52 1.77
N VAL A 145 -10.53 10.37 2.58
CA VAL A 145 -9.35 9.54 2.28
C VAL A 145 -9.75 8.08 2.12
N GLN A 146 -9.29 7.47 1.04
CA GLN A 146 -9.55 6.08 0.70
C GLN A 146 -8.49 5.16 1.31
N LEU A 147 -8.90 4.05 1.90
CA LEU A 147 -7.99 2.98 2.34
C LEU A 147 -7.93 1.88 1.28
N GLY A 148 -6.74 1.57 0.79
CA GLY A 148 -6.50 0.49 -0.15
C GLY A 148 -5.73 -0.67 0.51
N ILE A 149 -6.37 -1.82 0.73
CA ILE A 149 -5.67 -3.03 1.18
C ILE A 149 -4.86 -3.56 -0.01
N GLU A 150 -3.54 -3.66 0.12
CA GLU A 150 -2.74 -4.27 -0.94
C GLU A 150 -2.90 -5.78 -0.96
N ASN A 151 -3.09 -6.35 -2.14
CA ASN A 151 -2.96 -7.79 -2.36
C ASN A 151 -1.48 -8.20 -2.20
N HIS A 152 -1.01 -8.19 -0.96
CA HIS A 152 0.37 -8.48 -0.56
C HIS A 152 0.42 -9.61 0.47
N GLY A 153 1.56 -10.33 0.54
CA GLY A 153 1.74 -11.43 1.46
C GLY A 153 0.78 -12.61 1.22
N THR A 154 0.54 -13.41 2.25
CA THR A 154 -0.29 -14.62 2.13
C THR A 154 -1.78 -14.32 2.14
N LEU A 155 -2.26 -13.52 3.10
CA LEU A 155 -3.68 -13.23 3.25
C LEU A 155 -4.19 -12.30 2.15
N GLY A 156 -3.47 -11.22 1.82
CA GLY A 156 -3.87 -10.27 0.79
C GLY A 156 -3.97 -10.85 -0.62
N ASN A 157 -3.30 -11.97 -0.88
CA ASN A 157 -3.39 -12.68 -2.16
C ASN A 157 -4.45 -13.79 -2.19
N ARG A 158 -5.27 -13.90 -1.14
CA ARG A 158 -6.45 -14.78 -1.10
C ARG A 158 -7.70 -13.98 -1.41
N PRO A 159 -8.35 -14.19 -2.58
CA PRO A 159 -9.56 -13.46 -2.95
C PRO A 159 -10.68 -13.59 -1.93
N GLU A 160 -10.81 -14.76 -1.30
CA GLU A 160 -11.80 -15.03 -0.26
C GLU A 160 -11.56 -14.17 1.01
N PHE A 161 -10.31 -13.93 1.40
CA PHE A 161 -9.98 -13.03 2.51
C PHE A 161 -10.38 -11.58 2.19
N LEU A 162 -9.97 -11.09 1.03
CA LEU A 162 -10.28 -9.72 0.59
C LEU A 162 -11.79 -9.49 0.51
N GLN A 163 -12.52 -10.42 -0.12
CA GLN A 163 -13.97 -10.34 -0.26
C GLN A 163 -14.65 -10.29 1.10
N ALA A 164 -14.30 -11.21 2.01
CA ALA A 164 -14.89 -11.28 3.34
C ALA A 164 -14.59 -10.01 4.18
N VAL A 165 -13.37 -9.45 4.10
CA VAL A 165 -13.04 -8.18 4.77
C VAL A 165 -13.87 -7.03 4.19
N PHE A 166 -13.99 -6.91 2.86
CA PHE A 166 -14.79 -5.85 2.25
C PHE A 166 -16.29 -5.95 2.61
N GLU A 167 -16.84 -7.15 2.70
CA GLU A 167 -18.22 -7.39 3.14
C GLU A 167 -18.40 -7.07 4.63
N ALA A 168 -17.49 -7.53 5.47
CA ALA A 168 -17.56 -7.29 6.91
C ALA A 168 -17.44 -5.80 7.27
N VAL A 169 -16.57 -5.05 6.59
CA VAL A 169 -16.38 -3.60 6.83
C VAL A 169 -17.46 -2.77 6.15
N SER A 170 -17.86 -3.12 4.94
CA SER A 170 -18.94 -2.49 4.16
C SER A 170 -18.84 -0.96 4.05
N SER A 171 -17.63 -0.44 3.83
CA SER A 171 -17.39 1.00 3.66
C SER A 171 -17.03 1.35 2.23
N PRO A 172 -17.59 2.43 1.65
CA PRO A 172 -17.18 2.91 0.32
C PRO A 172 -15.75 3.44 0.30
N ARG A 173 -15.18 3.82 1.45
CA ARG A 173 -13.79 4.28 1.56
C ARG A 173 -12.77 3.15 1.62
N LEU A 174 -13.21 1.89 1.84
CA LEU A 174 -12.33 0.73 1.80
C LEU A 174 -12.35 0.05 0.44
N GLY A 175 -11.18 -0.30 -0.05
CA GLY A 175 -11.02 -1.07 -1.28
C GLY A 175 -9.62 -1.67 -1.41
N LEU A 176 -9.21 -1.90 -2.64
CA LEU A 176 -7.97 -2.58 -2.99
C LEU A 176 -6.89 -1.58 -3.45
N THR A 177 -5.69 -1.70 -2.93
CA THR A 177 -4.48 -1.31 -3.64
C THR A 177 -4.08 -2.49 -4.50
N LEU A 178 -4.41 -2.44 -5.79
CA LEU A 178 -4.16 -3.54 -6.71
C LEU A 178 -2.69 -3.54 -7.16
N ASP A 179 -1.90 -4.48 -6.66
CA ASP A 179 -0.62 -4.84 -7.27
C ASP A 179 -0.87 -5.87 -8.38
N THR A 180 -0.50 -5.51 -9.60
CA THR A 180 -0.79 -6.32 -10.80
C THR A 180 -0.03 -7.63 -10.87
N GLY A 181 1.07 -7.76 -10.12
CA GLY A 181 1.92 -8.97 -10.12
C GLY A 181 1.71 -9.88 -8.92
N ASN A 182 1.15 -9.38 -7.82
CA ASN A 182 1.16 -10.14 -6.56
C ASN A 182 0.27 -11.39 -6.58
N PHE A 183 -0.90 -11.37 -7.20
CA PHE A 183 -1.70 -12.60 -7.39
C PHE A 183 -0.96 -13.64 -8.23
N TYR A 184 -0.20 -13.19 -9.23
CA TYR A 184 0.62 -14.08 -10.05
C TYR A 184 1.85 -14.60 -9.31
N TRP A 185 2.47 -13.75 -8.48
CA TRP A 185 3.54 -14.12 -7.55
C TRP A 185 3.07 -15.14 -6.50
N PHE A 186 1.82 -15.02 -6.04
CA PHE A 186 1.22 -15.95 -5.08
C PHE A 186 1.06 -17.35 -5.66
N GLY A 187 1.08 -17.48 -6.98
CA GLY A 187 1.10 -18.75 -7.70
C GLY A 187 -0.18 -19.05 -8.47
N HIS A 188 -1.18 -18.18 -8.47
CA HIS A 188 -2.38 -18.39 -9.27
C HIS A 188 -2.04 -18.53 -10.77
N PRO A 189 -2.77 -19.39 -11.52
CA PRO A 189 -2.74 -19.40 -12.99
C PRO A 189 -3.06 -18.02 -13.56
N LEU A 190 -2.51 -17.65 -14.71
CA LEU A 190 -2.68 -16.31 -15.30
C LEU A 190 -4.15 -16.00 -15.61
N SER A 191 -4.90 -16.97 -16.14
CA SER A 191 -6.35 -16.83 -16.35
C SER A 191 -7.09 -16.49 -15.06
N ARG A 192 -6.73 -17.16 -13.95
CA ARG A 192 -7.31 -16.91 -12.63
C ARG A 192 -6.92 -15.51 -12.09
N VAL A 193 -5.69 -15.06 -12.33
CA VAL A 193 -5.27 -13.68 -11.98
C VAL A 193 -6.17 -12.65 -12.65
N TYR A 194 -6.45 -12.81 -13.94
CA TYR A 194 -7.35 -11.90 -14.66
C TYR A 194 -8.79 -11.93 -14.14
N GLU A 195 -9.31 -13.10 -13.75
CA GLU A 195 -10.63 -13.21 -13.12
C GLU A 195 -10.67 -12.43 -11.79
N ILE A 196 -9.68 -12.64 -10.91
CA ILE A 196 -9.57 -11.94 -9.63
C ILE A 196 -9.48 -10.43 -9.84
N MET A 197 -8.64 -9.98 -10.77
CA MET A 197 -8.52 -8.54 -11.08
C MET A 197 -9.85 -7.95 -11.56
N ARG A 198 -10.59 -8.64 -12.43
CA ARG A 198 -11.92 -8.18 -12.89
C ARG A 198 -12.93 -8.14 -11.75
N GLN A 199 -12.92 -9.14 -10.86
CA GLN A 199 -13.79 -9.19 -9.68
C GLN A 199 -13.59 -7.96 -8.80
N PHE A 200 -12.34 -7.58 -8.52
CA PHE A 200 -12.01 -6.49 -7.61
C PHE A 200 -11.83 -5.13 -8.29
N ALA A 201 -11.85 -5.03 -9.60
CA ALA A 201 -11.69 -3.77 -10.33
C ALA A 201 -12.60 -2.63 -9.80
N PRO A 202 -13.90 -2.86 -9.47
CA PRO A 202 -14.75 -1.80 -8.91
C PRO A 202 -14.36 -1.33 -7.50
N LYS A 203 -13.51 -2.08 -6.81
CA LYS A 203 -13.03 -1.78 -5.45
C LYS A 203 -11.66 -1.12 -5.43
N VAL A 204 -10.99 -0.96 -6.58
CA VAL A 204 -9.63 -0.41 -6.64
C VAL A 204 -9.61 1.05 -6.21
N LYS A 205 -8.75 1.39 -5.26
CA LYS A 205 -8.49 2.73 -4.73
C LYS A 205 -7.12 3.26 -5.14
N HIS A 206 -6.15 2.37 -5.28
CA HIS A 206 -4.77 2.66 -5.66
C HIS A 206 -4.19 1.48 -6.43
N THR A 207 -3.08 1.67 -7.14
CA THR A 207 -2.45 0.60 -7.93
C THR A 207 -0.94 0.58 -7.77
N HIS A 208 -0.40 -0.61 -7.62
CA HIS A 208 1.01 -0.90 -7.84
C HIS A 208 1.17 -1.71 -9.13
N VAL A 209 2.17 -1.39 -9.92
CA VAL A 209 2.41 -2.10 -11.18
C VAL A 209 3.70 -2.91 -11.07
N LYS A 210 3.56 -4.21 -11.29
CA LYS A 210 4.63 -5.20 -11.26
C LYS A 210 4.44 -6.18 -12.41
N ASN A 211 5.52 -6.63 -13.02
CA ASN A 211 5.47 -7.59 -14.11
C ASN A 211 6.29 -8.84 -13.81
N ILE A 212 5.75 -10.02 -14.15
CA ILE A 212 6.39 -11.32 -14.02
C ILE A 212 6.17 -12.08 -15.34
N ALA A 213 7.26 -12.45 -16.02
CA ALA A 213 7.22 -13.08 -17.34
C ALA A 213 7.53 -14.59 -17.25
N TYR A 214 6.64 -15.37 -16.64
CA TYR A 214 6.77 -16.83 -16.72
C TYR A 214 6.66 -17.32 -18.15
N PRO A 215 7.43 -18.37 -18.53
CA PRO A 215 7.36 -18.95 -19.87
C PRO A 215 5.94 -19.54 -20.14
N PRO A 216 5.52 -19.64 -21.43
CA PRO A 216 4.15 -19.98 -21.79
C PRO A 216 3.62 -21.25 -21.13
N GLU A 217 4.44 -22.30 -21.03
CA GLU A 217 4.09 -23.59 -20.43
C GLU A 217 3.80 -23.54 -18.92
N MET A 218 4.23 -22.47 -18.23
CA MET A 218 4.05 -22.28 -16.79
C MET A 218 2.91 -21.33 -16.44
N ARG A 219 2.40 -20.56 -17.42
CA ARG A 219 1.47 -19.46 -17.14
C ARG A 219 0.16 -19.90 -16.51
N GLU A 220 -0.35 -21.06 -16.94
CA GLU A 220 -1.62 -21.63 -16.48
C GLU A 220 -1.44 -22.70 -15.40
N GLN A 221 -0.25 -22.82 -14.83
CA GLN A 221 -0.01 -23.76 -13.73
C GLN A 221 -0.15 -23.06 -12.38
N GLN A 222 -0.74 -23.78 -11.39
CA GLN A 222 -0.62 -23.40 -9.99
C GLN A 222 0.82 -23.61 -9.54
N ARG A 223 1.43 -22.60 -8.93
CA ARG A 223 2.84 -22.61 -8.51
C ARG A 223 2.96 -22.37 -7.00
N PRO A 224 4.09 -22.74 -6.39
CA PRO A 224 4.45 -22.28 -5.04
C PRO A 224 4.52 -20.74 -5.00
N ILE A 225 4.25 -20.16 -3.82
CA ILE A 225 4.37 -18.73 -3.60
C ILE A 225 5.80 -18.27 -3.91
N GLY A 226 5.94 -17.22 -4.71
CA GLY A 226 7.22 -16.64 -5.05
C GLY A 226 8.12 -17.50 -5.94
N TYR A 227 7.55 -18.50 -6.62
CA TYR A 227 8.30 -19.44 -7.45
C TYR A 227 9.26 -18.72 -8.40
N GLU A 228 10.56 -18.91 -8.20
CA GLU A 228 11.66 -18.31 -9.00
C GLU A 228 11.46 -16.81 -9.31
N TYR A 229 10.87 -16.04 -8.38
CA TYR A 229 10.50 -14.63 -8.62
C TYR A 229 11.66 -13.78 -9.13
N GLY A 230 12.85 -13.91 -8.54
CA GLY A 230 14.03 -13.15 -8.95
C GLY A 230 14.49 -13.43 -10.38
N ARG A 231 14.10 -14.59 -10.96
CA ARG A 231 14.40 -14.97 -12.33
C ARG A 231 13.41 -14.38 -13.35
N TYR A 232 12.13 -14.28 -12.95
CA TYR A 232 11.04 -13.97 -13.87
C TYR A 232 10.47 -12.57 -13.70
N VAL A 233 10.80 -11.85 -12.60
CA VAL A 233 10.45 -10.43 -12.50
C VAL A 233 11.16 -9.65 -13.61
N CYS A 234 10.41 -8.78 -14.27
CA CYS A 234 10.92 -8.04 -15.42
C CYS A 234 10.34 -6.62 -15.46
N PRO A 235 10.93 -5.70 -16.22
CA PRO A 235 10.36 -4.39 -16.48
C PRO A 235 8.94 -4.47 -17.05
N ILE A 236 8.20 -3.38 -16.85
CA ILE A 236 6.83 -3.20 -17.34
C ILE A 236 6.86 -2.87 -18.82
#